data_42956b8b279f00dfd8624b676bf5b486
#
_entry.id   42956b8b279f00dfd8624b676bf5b486
#
_cell.length_a   1.000
_cell.length_b   1.000
_cell.length_c   1.000
_cell.angle_alpha   90.00
_cell.angle_beta   90.00
_cell.angle_gamma   90.00
#
_symmetry.space_group_name_H-M   'P 1'
#
loop_
_entity.id
_entity.type
_entity.pdbx_description
1 polymer ?
#
loop_
_entity_poly.entity_id
_entity_poly.type
_entity_poly.pdbx_seq_one_letter_code
_entity_poly.pdbx_strand_id
1 'polypeptide(L)'
;MAFDRYRRVLALPGVRALLLVGMIARIPLTGTGMTLTLHVVNHQKLGFLQAGLIGAASMAGAAIGSPLVGRFVDRRGLRPVMAVTTVVQLCLWCAAPAMPYAVLLPGALVGGLFSQPVFGAVRQCIAAMVPKENHQTGFALDSMGVELSYMVGPALAVTCVTAFGSTATMYGVAAGLVGAGVAFYLLDPPTRSAEEAAGHEEAVPRRQWLRPALFALFGMVTGLTFVLTTTELAVVAMLKAGDAGLVVALWCAYSLVGGFVYGGLPRGLSPVLLAGGLCALTVPVGLVGGGWWWLCLALLPSGLLCAPALSSTVDAVNRRVPAAARGEAMGLHGTSLTIGGALAGPIAGGILDAHGPAWAFAASGVAGLVPAVIAVLVWRRAPVSVPGATAPGAMFPGAALPEAAVPEAGAALEVPGAGGAVAGAEAAASLRASDGE
;
A
#
# COMPACT_ATOMS: atom_id res chain seq x y z
N MET A 1 11.11 -22.04 -6.39
CA MET A 1 11.32 -20.65 -6.93
C MET A 1 10.39 -19.59 -6.30
N ALA A 2 9.06 -19.76 -6.27
CA ALA A 2 8.20 -18.75 -5.62
C ALA A 2 8.44 -18.66 -4.10
N PHE A 3 8.43 -19.78 -3.40
CA PHE A 3 8.71 -19.86 -1.96
C PHE A 3 10.05 -19.25 -1.55
N ASP A 4 11.08 -19.35 -2.38
CA ASP A 4 12.42 -18.82 -2.08
C ASP A 4 12.43 -17.28 -2.03
N ARG A 5 11.55 -16.61 -2.79
CA ARG A 5 11.40 -15.15 -2.74
C ARG A 5 10.77 -14.71 -1.43
N TYR A 6 9.69 -15.37 -1.02
CA TYR A 6 9.05 -15.10 0.27
C TYR A 6 10.00 -15.36 1.43
N ARG A 7 10.71 -16.49 1.39
CA ARG A 7 11.71 -16.83 2.41
C ARG A 7 12.82 -15.78 2.49
N ARG A 8 13.32 -15.30 1.34
CA ARG A 8 14.34 -14.24 1.30
C ARG A 8 13.83 -12.93 1.92
N VAL A 9 12.63 -12.47 1.54
CA VAL A 9 12.04 -11.24 2.10
C VAL A 9 11.80 -11.39 3.60
N LEU A 10 11.23 -12.51 4.03
CA LEU A 10 10.98 -12.78 5.45
C LEU A 10 12.26 -13.05 6.25
N ALA A 11 13.39 -13.39 5.62
CA ALA A 11 14.67 -13.54 6.28
C ALA A 11 15.38 -12.20 6.54
N LEU A 12 14.94 -11.10 5.91
CA LEU A 12 15.52 -9.78 6.14
C LEU A 12 15.27 -9.32 7.60
N PRO A 13 16.28 -8.70 8.23
CA PRO A 13 16.15 -8.22 9.60
C PRO A 13 14.97 -7.25 9.77
N GLY A 14 14.13 -7.49 10.77
CA GLY A 14 13.00 -6.63 11.10
C GLY A 14 11.76 -6.75 10.21
N VAL A 15 11.85 -7.30 9.00
CA VAL A 15 10.70 -7.38 8.07
C VAL A 15 9.57 -8.26 8.60
N ARG A 16 9.88 -9.40 9.23
CA ARG A 16 8.85 -10.24 9.87
C ARG A 16 8.11 -9.50 10.98
N ALA A 17 8.87 -8.82 11.85
CA ALA A 17 8.29 -8.04 12.94
C ALA A 17 7.41 -6.91 12.40
N LEU A 18 7.88 -6.18 11.39
CA LEU A 18 7.12 -5.13 10.72
C LEU A 18 5.80 -5.64 10.15
N LEU A 19 5.82 -6.74 9.40
CA LEU A 19 4.60 -7.31 8.77
C LEU A 19 3.61 -7.84 9.82
N LEU A 20 4.10 -8.54 10.85
CA LEU A 20 3.24 -9.07 11.92
C LEU A 20 2.64 -7.94 12.77
N VAL A 21 3.47 -7.00 13.22
CA VAL A 21 3.00 -5.83 13.98
C VAL A 21 2.05 -5.00 13.13
N GLY A 22 2.37 -4.78 11.85
CA GLY A 22 1.51 -4.07 10.91
C GLY A 22 0.15 -4.75 10.72
N MET A 23 0.11 -6.06 10.56
CA MET A 23 -1.13 -6.83 10.43
C MET A 23 -1.98 -6.73 11.71
N ILE A 24 -1.40 -6.98 12.89
CA ILE A 24 -2.10 -6.94 14.18
C ILE A 24 -2.60 -5.52 14.48
N ALA A 25 -1.79 -4.50 14.23
CA ALA A 25 -2.13 -3.10 14.44
C ALA A 25 -3.32 -2.61 13.59
N ARG A 26 -3.52 -3.22 12.42
CA ARG A 26 -4.65 -2.89 11.52
C ARG A 26 -5.98 -3.45 12.00
N ILE A 27 -6.00 -4.52 12.80
CA ILE A 27 -7.24 -5.14 13.28
C ILE A 27 -8.12 -4.13 14.04
N PRO A 28 -7.64 -3.45 15.10
CA PRO A 28 -8.46 -2.43 15.77
C PRO A 28 -8.81 -1.26 14.85
N LEU A 29 -7.92 -0.85 13.95
CA LEU A 29 -8.19 0.22 12.98
C LEU A 29 -9.35 -0.11 12.04
N THR A 30 -9.40 -1.31 11.50
CA THR A 30 -10.48 -1.75 10.60
C THR A 30 -11.79 -2.01 11.34
N GLY A 31 -11.74 -2.34 12.64
CA GLY A 31 -12.90 -2.53 13.50
C GLY A 31 -13.57 -1.23 13.97
N THR A 32 -12.90 -0.07 13.86
CA THR A 32 -13.40 1.23 14.37
C THR A 32 -14.77 1.60 13.81
N GLY A 33 -14.93 1.52 12.49
CA GLY A 33 -16.17 1.89 11.80
C GLY A 33 -17.37 1.07 12.25
N MET A 34 -17.20 -0.25 12.34
CA MET A 34 -18.26 -1.16 12.80
C MET A 34 -18.61 -0.91 14.26
N THR A 35 -17.61 -0.70 15.12
CA THR A 35 -17.80 -0.38 16.54
C THR A 35 -18.61 0.90 16.74
N LEU A 36 -18.27 1.98 16.01
CA LEU A 36 -18.99 3.26 16.05
C LEU A 36 -20.42 3.10 15.54
N THR A 37 -20.62 2.41 14.44
CA THR A 37 -21.95 2.13 13.87
C THR A 37 -22.83 1.44 14.89
N LEU A 38 -22.35 0.34 15.48
CA LEU A 38 -23.10 -0.43 16.45
C LEU A 38 -23.34 0.36 17.77
N HIS A 39 -22.41 1.22 18.16
CA HIS A 39 -22.60 2.11 19.32
C HIS A 39 -23.75 3.11 19.08
N VAL A 40 -23.77 3.77 17.91
CA VAL A 40 -24.81 4.74 17.56
C VAL A 40 -26.19 4.07 17.48
N VAL A 41 -26.26 2.91 16.83
CA VAL A 41 -27.52 2.19 16.64
C VAL A 41 -28.02 1.53 17.95
N ASN A 42 -27.14 0.80 18.66
CA ASN A 42 -27.55 -0.02 19.80
C ASN A 42 -27.58 0.75 21.12
N HIS A 43 -26.62 1.67 21.35
CA HIS A 43 -26.49 2.39 22.61
C HIS A 43 -27.22 3.74 22.59
N GLN A 44 -26.96 4.56 21.55
CA GLN A 44 -27.63 5.86 21.41
C GLN A 44 -29.05 5.76 20.84
N LYS A 45 -29.47 4.56 20.37
CA LYS A 45 -30.81 4.30 19.79
C LYS A 45 -31.16 5.20 18.59
N LEU A 46 -30.12 5.61 17.82
CA LEU A 46 -30.28 6.40 16.60
C LEU A 46 -30.32 5.47 15.37
N GLY A 47 -30.76 6.03 14.23
CA GLY A 47 -30.88 5.27 13.00
C GLY A 47 -29.54 5.03 12.27
N PHE A 48 -29.57 4.20 11.25
CA PHE A 48 -28.41 3.90 10.40
C PHE A 48 -27.90 5.13 9.62
N LEU A 49 -28.77 6.10 9.32
CA LEU A 49 -28.34 7.37 8.71
C LEU A 49 -27.34 8.10 9.60
N GLN A 50 -27.66 8.24 10.90
CA GLN A 50 -26.77 8.90 11.86
C GLN A 50 -25.47 8.13 12.05
N ALA A 51 -25.52 6.80 12.09
CA ALA A 51 -24.32 5.96 12.10
C ALA A 51 -23.46 6.15 10.85
N GLY A 52 -24.11 6.22 9.69
CA GLY A 52 -23.44 6.48 8.40
C GLY A 52 -22.76 7.86 8.36
N LEU A 53 -23.38 8.90 8.95
CA LEU A 53 -22.76 10.23 9.03
C LEU A 53 -21.51 10.23 9.92
N ILE A 54 -21.49 9.47 11.02
CA ILE A 54 -20.27 9.27 11.84
C ILE A 54 -19.15 8.62 11.01
N GLY A 55 -19.49 7.55 10.26
CA GLY A 55 -18.55 6.90 9.35
C GLY A 55 -18.00 7.85 8.29
N ALA A 56 -18.89 8.62 7.65
CA ALA A 56 -18.51 9.62 6.64
C ALA A 56 -17.60 10.72 7.22
N ALA A 57 -17.90 11.22 8.44
CA ALA A 57 -17.05 12.20 9.13
C ALA A 57 -15.65 11.63 9.41
N SER A 58 -15.57 10.39 9.91
CA SER A 58 -14.29 9.71 10.14
C SER A 58 -13.49 9.54 8.85
N MET A 59 -14.15 9.11 7.76
CA MET A 59 -13.51 8.96 6.45
C MET A 59 -13.03 10.30 5.87
N ALA A 60 -13.82 11.37 6.01
CA ALA A 60 -13.41 12.71 5.60
C ALA A 60 -12.20 13.20 6.38
N GLY A 61 -12.18 12.97 7.71
CA GLY A 61 -11.02 13.25 8.55
C GLY A 61 -9.79 12.47 8.09
N ALA A 62 -9.93 11.18 7.83
CA ALA A 62 -8.82 10.33 7.37
C ALA A 62 -8.29 10.74 5.99
N ALA A 63 -9.18 11.12 5.06
CA ALA A 63 -8.79 11.59 3.73
C ALA A 63 -7.94 12.87 3.78
N ILE A 64 -8.27 13.79 4.69
CA ILE A 64 -7.50 15.03 4.93
C ILE A 64 -6.24 14.74 5.74
N GLY A 65 -6.36 13.91 6.78
CA GLY A 65 -5.29 13.61 7.73
C GLY A 65 -4.15 12.78 7.12
N SER A 66 -4.47 11.79 6.29
CA SER A 66 -3.50 10.83 5.77
C SER A 66 -2.28 11.48 5.08
N PRO A 67 -2.42 12.43 4.14
CA PRO A 67 -1.27 13.09 3.53
C PRO A 67 -0.53 14.04 4.49
N LEU A 68 -1.25 14.66 5.44
CA LEU A 68 -0.63 15.53 6.43
C LEU A 68 0.23 14.72 7.39
N VAL A 69 -0.33 13.64 7.94
CA VAL A 69 0.39 12.72 8.84
C VAL A 69 1.58 12.08 8.13
N GLY A 70 1.41 11.64 6.87
CA GLY A 70 2.50 11.11 6.05
C GLY A 70 3.65 12.12 5.86
N ARG A 71 3.31 13.40 5.61
CA ARG A 71 4.30 14.46 5.50
C ARG A 71 5.03 14.74 6.83
N PHE A 72 4.33 14.60 7.97
CA PHE A 72 4.98 14.68 9.27
C PHE A 72 5.93 13.52 9.53
N VAL A 73 5.56 12.29 9.09
CA VAL A 73 6.46 11.13 9.11
C VAL A 73 7.73 11.39 8.31
N ASP A 74 7.61 11.95 7.09
CA ASP A 74 8.76 12.28 6.26
C ASP A 74 9.71 13.31 6.90
N ARG A 75 9.15 14.28 7.67
CA ARG A 75 9.91 15.37 8.27
C ARG A 75 10.46 15.09 9.65
N ARG A 76 9.71 14.38 10.49
CA ARG A 76 10.02 14.18 11.91
C ARG A 76 10.26 12.72 12.29
N GLY A 77 10.13 11.80 11.33
CA GLY A 77 10.19 10.37 11.59
C GLY A 77 8.88 9.78 12.12
N LEU A 78 8.86 8.46 12.24
CA LEU A 78 7.65 7.71 12.59
C LEU A 78 7.27 7.85 14.09
N ARG A 79 8.26 7.80 14.99
CA ARG A 79 8.04 7.81 16.46
C ARG A 79 7.18 8.97 16.97
N PRO A 80 7.53 10.24 16.72
CA PRO A 80 6.74 11.36 17.26
C PRO A 80 5.34 11.41 16.68
N VAL A 81 5.16 10.99 15.43
CA VAL A 81 3.85 10.93 14.77
C VAL A 81 2.99 9.85 15.40
N MET A 82 3.55 8.65 15.62
CA MET A 82 2.86 7.57 16.31
C MET A 82 2.47 7.97 17.74
N ALA A 83 3.35 8.63 18.49
CA ALA A 83 3.05 9.09 19.84
C ALA A 83 1.86 10.07 19.86
N VAL A 84 1.87 11.10 19.01
CA VAL A 84 0.80 12.10 18.95
C VAL A 84 -0.53 11.45 18.52
N THR A 85 -0.52 10.68 17.44
CA THR A 85 -1.75 10.03 16.96
C THR A 85 -2.30 9.03 17.97
N THR A 86 -1.44 8.28 18.68
CA THR A 86 -1.85 7.34 19.72
C THR A 86 -2.51 8.06 20.91
N VAL A 87 -1.93 9.17 21.38
CA VAL A 87 -2.52 9.96 22.48
C VAL A 87 -3.89 10.51 22.07
N VAL A 88 -4.00 11.09 20.87
CA VAL A 88 -5.29 11.62 20.37
C VAL A 88 -6.32 10.50 20.25
N GLN A 89 -5.96 9.35 19.70
CA GLN A 89 -6.87 8.19 19.58
C GLN A 89 -7.28 7.69 20.97
N LEU A 90 -6.35 7.58 21.92
CA LEU A 90 -6.67 7.18 23.29
C LEU A 90 -7.71 8.12 23.92
N CYS A 91 -7.48 9.43 23.87
CA CYS A 91 -8.40 10.42 24.43
C CYS A 91 -9.79 10.33 23.79
N LEU A 92 -9.85 10.24 22.46
CA LEU A 92 -11.12 10.15 21.74
C LEU A 92 -11.87 8.87 22.06
N TRP A 93 -11.22 7.70 22.00
CA TRP A 93 -11.89 6.41 22.22
C TRP A 93 -12.27 6.18 23.68
N CYS A 94 -11.54 6.75 24.63
CA CYS A 94 -11.92 6.73 26.06
C CYS A 94 -13.12 7.66 26.35
N ALA A 95 -13.20 8.79 25.66
CA ALA A 95 -14.29 9.74 25.86
C ALA A 95 -15.55 9.39 25.03
N ALA A 96 -15.39 8.76 23.87
CA ALA A 96 -16.44 8.48 22.89
C ALA A 96 -17.69 7.77 23.47
N PRO A 97 -17.59 6.78 24.39
CA PRO A 97 -18.77 6.13 24.96
C PRO A 97 -19.70 7.10 25.71
N ALA A 98 -19.16 8.18 26.29
CA ALA A 98 -19.93 9.19 27.02
C ALA A 98 -20.35 10.39 26.15
N MET A 99 -19.89 10.48 24.90
CA MET A 99 -20.20 11.58 24.01
C MET A 99 -21.63 11.49 23.47
N PRO A 100 -22.46 12.54 23.58
CA PRO A 100 -23.70 12.62 22.83
C PRO A 100 -23.38 12.71 21.31
N TYR A 101 -24.33 12.34 20.47
CA TYR A 101 -24.17 12.30 19.01
C TYR A 101 -23.59 13.59 18.42
N ALA A 102 -24.06 14.76 18.91
CA ALA A 102 -23.61 16.06 18.44
C ALA A 102 -22.11 16.32 18.66
N VAL A 103 -21.51 15.68 19.68
CA VAL A 103 -20.06 15.76 20.00
C VAL A 103 -19.31 14.60 19.33
N LEU A 104 -19.93 13.43 19.24
CA LEU A 104 -19.33 12.25 18.62
C LEU A 104 -19.06 12.46 17.11
N LEU A 105 -19.94 13.20 16.41
CA LEU A 105 -19.79 13.49 14.98
C LEU A 105 -18.51 14.29 14.66
N PRO A 106 -18.27 15.48 15.26
CA PRO A 106 -16.97 16.16 15.07
C PRO A 106 -15.81 15.39 15.69
N GLY A 107 -16.03 14.64 16.78
CA GLY A 107 -15.03 13.74 17.34
C GLY A 107 -14.57 12.66 16.36
N ALA A 108 -15.47 12.08 15.59
CA ALA A 108 -15.15 11.10 14.56
C ALA A 108 -14.30 11.71 13.42
N LEU A 109 -14.61 12.95 13.02
CA LEU A 109 -13.79 13.68 12.04
C LEU A 109 -12.37 13.91 12.56
N VAL A 110 -12.23 14.35 13.82
CA VAL A 110 -10.91 14.52 14.47
C VAL A 110 -10.19 13.17 14.60
N GLY A 111 -10.91 12.10 14.98
CA GLY A 111 -10.36 10.74 15.03
C GLY A 111 -9.83 10.27 13.68
N GLY A 112 -10.55 10.55 12.62
CA GLY A 112 -10.09 10.29 11.26
C GLY A 112 -8.84 11.11 10.90
N LEU A 113 -8.85 12.42 11.19
CA LEU A 113 -7.74 13.34 10.91
C LEU A 113 -6.42 12.88 11.57
N PHE A 114 -6.49 12.39 12.79
CA PHE A 114 -5.38 11.86 13.57
C PHE A 114 -5.33 10.33 13.57
N SER A 115 -5.88 9.69 12.54
CA SER A 115 -5.76 8.24 12.37
C SER A 115 -4.29 7.84 12.29
N GLN A 116 -3.95 6.73 12.97
CA GLN A 116 -2.59 6.20 12.95
C GLN A 116 -2.18 5.80 11.52
N PRO A 117 -0.99 6.21 11.05
CA PRO A 117 -0.56 6.01 9.66
C PRO A 117 -0.06 4.58 9.39
N VAL A 118 -0.59 3.56 10.06
CA VAL A 118 -0.09 2.17 10.01
C VAL A 118 -0.01 1.65 8.57
N PHE A 119 -1.06 1.88 7.75
CA PHE A 119 -1.07 1.40 6.35
C PHE A 119 0.04 2.02 5.52
N GLY A 120 0.21 3.34 5.59
CA GLY A 120 1.24 4.08 4.87
C GLY A 120 2.64 3.79 5.40
N ALA A 121 2.80 3.77 6.73
CA ALA A 121 4.07 3.54 7.39
C ALA A 121 4.64 2.15 7.07
N VAL A 122 3.84 1.08 7.15
CA VAL A 122 4.32 -0.28 6.79
C VAL A 122 4.82 -0.32 5.36
N ARG A 123 4.09 0.28 4.40
CA ARG A 123 4.49 0.32 2.99
C ARG A 123 5.76 1.14 2.76
N GLN A 124 5.92 2.25 3.48
CA GLN A 124 7.11 3.07 3.44
C GLN A 124 8.32 2.32 4.02
N CYS A 125 8.15 1.62 5.15
CA CYS A 125 9.20 0.80 5.76
C CYS A 125 9.58 -0.40 4.89
N ILE A 126 8.62 -1.07 4.23
CA ILE A 126 8.92 -2.12 3.26
C ILE A 126 9.79 -1.57 2.12
N ALA A 127 9.44 -0.39 1.59
CA ALA A 127 10.24 0.26 0.55
C ALA A 127 11.66 0.61 0.99
N ALA A 128 11.87 0.86 2.30
CA ALA A 128 13.18 1.18 2.87
C ALA A 128 14.01 -0.07 3.23
N MET A 129 13.34 -1.14 3.70
CA MET A 129 14.01 -2.32 4.27
C MET A 129 14.22 -3.45 3.26
N VAL A 130 13.38 -3.53 2.23
CA VAL A 130 13.40 -4.61 1.23
C VAL A 130 14.15 -4.12 -0.01
N PRO A 131 15.09 -4.89 -0.59
CA PRO A 131 15.72 -4.55 -1.85
C PRO A 131 14.71 -4.38 -2.99
N LYS A 132 14.99 -3.46 -3.91
CA LYS A 132 14.07 -3.08 -5.01
C LYS A 132 13.58 -4.27 -5.84
N GLU A 133 14.43 -5.29 -6.04
CA GLU A 133 14.13 -6.52 -6.78
C GLU A 133 13.06 -7.38 -6.09
N ASN A 134 12.88 -7.21 -4.78
CA ASN A 134 11.94 -7.95 -3.95
C ASN A 134 10.74 -7.11 -3.46
N HIS A 135 10.63 -5.82 -3.84
CA HIS A 135 9.53 -4.93 -3.44
C HIS A 135 8.16 -5.53 -3.76
N GLN A 136 8.01 -6.12 -4.95
CA GLN A 136 6.77 -6.80 -5.35
C GLN A 136 6.33 -7.86 -4.33
N THR A 137 7.25 -8.70 -3.88
CA THR A 137 6.97 -9.74 -2.87
C THR A 137 6.64 -9.12 -1.51
N GLY A 138 7.38 -8.07 -1.11
CA GLY A 138 7.13 -7.33 0.13
C GLY A 138 5.74 -6.69 0.17
N PHE A 139 5.35 -5.98 -0.89
CA PHE A 139 4.03 -5.35 -0.99
C PHE A 139 2.89 -6.35 -1.17
N ALA A 140 3.15 -7.50 -1.81
CA ALA A 140 2.17 -8.58 -1.87
C ALA A 140 1.88 -9.16 -0.48
N LEU A 141 2.92 -9.42 0.33
CA LEU A 141 2.77 -9.84 1.72
C LEU A 141 1.99 -8.82 2.57
N ASP A 142 2.29 -7.52 2.39
CA ASP A 142 1.56 -6.45 3.06
C ASP A 142 0.08 -6.44 2.66
N SER A 143 -0.22 -6.55 1.36
CA SER A 143 -1.59 -6.58 0.86
C SER A 143 -2.39 -7.77 1.40
N MET A 144 -1.76 -8.95 1.50
CA MET A 144 -2.39 -10.11 2.14
C MET A 144 -2.70 -9.86 3.62
N GLY A 145 -1.78 -9.21 4.35
CA GLY A 145 -2.00 -8.80 5.74
C GLY A 145 -3.12 -7.77 5.88
N VAL A 146 -3.26 -6.85 4.92
CA VAL A 146 -4.37 -5.89 4.84
C VAL A 146 -5.70 -6.61 4.67
N GLU A 147 -5.82 -7.51 3.70
CA GLU A 147 -7.05 -8.30 3.47
C GLU A 147 -7.48 -9.06 4.73
N LEU A 148 -6.53 -9.74 5.36
CA LEU A 148 -6.80 -10.47 6.60
C LEU A 148 -7.28 -9.55 7.73
N SER A 149 -6.71 -8.35 7.83
CA SER A 149 -7.12 -7.36 8.84
C SER A 149 -8.54 -6.83 8.59
N TYR A 150 -8.91 -6.63 7.32
CA TYR A 150 -10.29 -6.24 6.96
C TYR A 150 -11.30 -7.35 7.18
N MET A 151 -10.92 -8.63 7.06
CA MET A 151 -11.77 -9.76 7.44
C MET A 151 -11.97 -9.83 8.96
N VAL A 152 -10.89 -9.75 9.71
CA VAL A 152 -10.90 -10.02 11.17
C VAL A 152 -11.44 -8.83 11.95
N GLY A 153 -11.08 -7.59 11.60
CA GLY A 153 -11.41 -6.40 12.40
C GLY A 153 -12.91 -6.17 12.57
N PRO A 154 -13.70 -6.03 11.49
CA PRO A 154 -15.14 -5.86 11.61
C PRO A 154 -15.85 -7.05 12.27
N ALA A 155 -15.44 -8.28 11.96
CA ALA A 155 -16.00 -9.49 12.57
C ALA A 155 -15.76 -9.52 14.09
N LEU A 156 -14.53 -9.18 14.51
CA LEU A 156 -14.19 -9.08 15.92
C LEU A 156 -14.97 -7.97 16.61
N ALA A 157 -15.15 -6.80 15.96
CA ALA A 157 -15.93 -5.69 16.49
C ALA A 157 -17.39 -6.12 16.74
N VAL A 158 -18.04 -6.78 15.77
CA VAL A 158 -19.41 -7.31 15.95
C VAL A 158 -19.47 -8.31 17.12
N THR A 159 -18.56 -9.28 17.15
CA THR A 159 -18.50 -10.29 18.21
C THR A 159 -18.29 -9.66 19.58
N CYS A 160 -17.38 -8.70 19.71
CA CYS A 160 -17.15 -8.02 20.98
C CYS A 160 -18.34 -7.15 21.41
N VAL A 161 -18.99 -6.43 20.48
CA VAL A 161 -20.18 -5.63 20.81
C VAL A 161 -21.34 -6.52 21.25
N THR A 162 -21.54 -7.66 20.64
CA THR A 162 -22.61 -8.60 21.02
C THR A 162 -22.34 -9.29 22.35
N ALA A 163 -21.07 -9.61 22.66
CA ALA A 163 -20.70 -10.30 23.88
C ALA A 163 -20.54 -9.37 25.09
N PHE A 164 -19.96 -8.17 24.91
CA PHE A 164 -19.54 -7.29 26.00
C PHE A 164 -20.20 -5.91 25.95
N GLY A 165 -21.00 -5.63 24.93
CA GLY A 165 -21.60 -4.32 24.69
C GLY A 165 -20.66 -3.34 23.98
N SER A 166 -21.25 -2.25 23.44
CA SER A 166 -20.51 -1.29 22.62
C SER A 166 -19.48 -0.48 23.42
N THR A 167 -19.80 -0.10 24.67
CA THR A 167 -18.87 0.67 25.54
C THR A 167 -17.59 -0.10 25.84
N ALA A 168 -17.70 -1.36 26.26
CA ALA A 168 -16.52 -2.20 26.54
C ALA A 168 -15.71 -2.45 25.26
N THR A 169 -16.37 -2.64 24.13
CA THR A 169 -15.70 -2.80 22.83
C THR A 169 -14.95 -1.54 22.42
N MET A 170 -15.49 -0.34 22.67
CA MET A 170 -14.81 0.93 22.41
C MET A 170 -13.53 1.07 23.24
N TYR A 171 -13.54 0.68 24.51
CA TYR A 171 -12.30 0.61 25.31
C TYR A 171 -11.34 -0.46 24.82
N GLY A 172 -11.84 -1.59 24.33
CA GLY A 172 -11.03 -2.61 23.66
C GLY A 172 -10.33 -2.07 22.40
N VAL A 173 -11.05 -1.30 21.58
CA VAL A 173 -10.48 -0.60 20.43
C VAL A 173 -9.43 0.41 20.87
N ALA A 174 -9.71 1.21 21.91
CA ALA A 174 -8.71 2.13 22.48
C ALA A 174 -7.43 1.40 22.87
N ALA A 175 -7.55 0.30 23.61
CA ALA A 175 -6.41 -0.52 24.04
C ALA A 175 -5.64 -1.09 22.84
N GLY A 176 -6.35 -1.58 21.81
CA GLY A 176 -5.76 -2.08 20.58
C GLY A 176 -5.00 -1.01 19.80
N LEU A 177 -5.57 0.20 19.68
CA LEU A 177 -4.92 1.34 19.01
C LEU A 177 -3.69 1.81 19.78
N VAL A 178 -3.77 1.87 21.12
CA VAL A 178 -2.62 2.19 21.98
C VAL A 178 -1.53 1.13 21.82
N GLY A 179 -1.89 -0.15 21.89
CA GLY A 179 -0.97 -1.26 21.67
C GLY A 179 -0.27 -1.18 20.31
N ALA A 180 -1.02 -0.87 19.25
CA ALA A 180 -0.48 -0.64 17.91
C ALA A 180 0.51 0.54 17.89
N GLY A 181 0.13 1.68 18.47
CA GLY A 181 0.97 2.86 18.55
C GLY A 181 2.26 2.61 19.34
N VAL A 182 2.16 1.96 20.50
CA VAL A 182 3.32 1.58 21.32
C VAL A 182 4.22 0.60 20.58
N ALA A 183 3.64 -0.42 19.92
CA ALA A 183 4.42 -1.40 19.16
C ALA A 183 5.24 -0.74 18.04
N PHE A 184 4.64 0.17 17.26
CA PHE A 184 5.35 0.93 16.23
C PHE A 184 6.36 1.91 16.80
N TYR A 185 6.05 2.56 17.94
CA TYR A 185 6.98 3.45 18.63
C TYR A 185 8.24 2.71 19.12
N LEU A 186 8.08 1.50 19.66
CA LEU A 186 9.19 0.67 20.13
C LEU A 186 9.96 0.01 18.99
N LEU A 187 9.25 -0.47 17.96
CA LEU A 187 9.86 -1.12 16.80
C LEU A 187 10.69 -0.13 15.98
N ASP A 188 10.23 1.12 15.87
CA ASP A 188 10.84 2.22 15.10
C ASP A 188 11.45 1.78 13.76
N PRO A 189 10.67 1.15 12.90
CA PRO A 189 11.19 0.64 11.65
C PRO A 189 11.66 1.79 10.76
N PRO A 190 12.78 1.63 10.03
CA PRO A 190 13.31 2.67 9.18
C PRO A 190 12.33 3.01 8.04
N THR A 191 12.06 4.29 7.85
CA THR A 191 11.21 4.82 6.77
C THR A 191 12.04 5.21 5.54
N ARG A 192 13.37 5.22 5.66
CA ARG A 192 14.35 5.46 4.59
C ARG A 192 15.43 4.39 4.63
N SER A 193 15.96 4.01 3.46
CA SER A 193 17.12 3.12 3.40
C SER A 193 18.37 3.81 3.96
N ALA A 194 19.40 3.03 4.32
CA ALA A 194 20.67 3.60 4.81
C ALA A 194 21.32 4.52 3.76
N GLU A 195 21.21 4.20 2.48
CA GLU A 195 21.70 5.02 1.37
C GLU A 195 20.92 6.32 1.24
N GLU A 196 19.59 6.27 1.36
CA GLU A 196 18.69 7.43 1.32
C GLU A 196 18.88 8.33 2.56
N ALA A 197 19.21 7.74 3.71
CA ALA A 197 19.48 8.49 4.95
C ALA A 197 20.87 9.19 4.93
N ALA A 198 21.88 8.59 4.28
CA ALA A 198 23.20 9.17 4.14
C ALA A 198 23.24 10.31 3.10
N GLY A 199 22.38 10.27 2.07
CA GLY A 199 22.15 11.36 1.15
C GLY A 199 21.35 12.45 1.88
N HIS A 200 21.89 13.67 2.00
CA HIS A 200 21.15 14.84 2.51
C HIS A 200 20.08 15.24 1.48
N GLU A 201 19.03 14.43 1.33
CA GLU A 201 17.89 14.83 0.51
C GLU A 201 17.11 15.93 1.24
N GLU A 202 17.30 17.17 0.79
CA GLU A 202 16.44 18.30 1.17
C GLU A 202 14.98 18.00 0.83
N ALA A 203 14.06 18.61 1.58
CA ALA A 203 12.63 18.49 1.33
C ALA A 203 12.30 18.85 -0.12
N VAL A 204 11.93 17.85 -0.91
CA VAL A 204 11.64 18.04 -2.34
C VAL A 204 10.28 18.73 -2.51
N PRO A 205 10.21 19.89 -3.22
CA PRO A 205 8.96 20.59 -3.46
C PRO A 205 7.95 19.69 -4.20
N ARG A 206 6.66 19.76 -3.80
CA ARG A 206 5.58 18.96 -4.43
C ARG A 206 5.58 19.06 -5.97
N ARG A 207 5.87 20.21 -6.55
CA ARG A 207 5.92 20.44 -8.00
C ARG A 207 6.88 19.52 -8.74
N GLN A 208 7.91 18.99 -8.08
CA GLN A 208 8.91 18.14 -8.71
C GLN A 208 8.46 16.68 -8.82
N TRP A 209 7.71 16.16 -7.84
CA TRP A 209 7.29 14.77 -7.81
C TRP A 209 5.79 14.55 -8.06
N LEU A 210 4.93 15.51 -7.69
CA LEU A 210 3.47 15.41 -7.89
C LEU A 210 3.11 15.79 -9.33
N ARG A 211 3.40 14.88 -10.24
CA ARG A 211 3.20 15.03 -11.70
C ARG A 211 1.86 14.44 -12.15
N PRO A 212 1.34 14.80 -13.34
CA PRO A 212 0.09 14.24 -13.87
C PRO A 212 0.03 12.71 -13.88
N ALA A 213 1.16 12.06 -14.12
CA ALA A 213 1.27 10.59 -14.08
C ALA A 213 0.95 9.99 -12.71
N LEU A 214 1.25 10.70 -11.63
CA LEU A 214 0.94 10.27 -10.27
C LEU A 214 -0.53 10.52 -9.91
N PHE A 215 -1.11 11.65 -10.37
CA PHE A 215 -2.55 11.91 -10.25
C PHE A 215 -3.37 10.85 -10.99
N ALA A 216 -2.94 10.45 -12.19
CA ALA A 216 -3.60 9.38 -12.93
C ALA A 216 -3.53 8.04 -12.14
N LEU A 217 -2.41 7.76 -11.47
CA LEU A 217 -2.27 6.60 -10.59
C LEU A 217 -3.23 6.67 -9.39
N PHE A 218 -3.33 7.83 -8.73
CA PHE A 218 -4.25 8.04 -7.62
C PHE A 218 -5.71 7.93 -8.06
N GLY A 219 -6.07 8.47 -9.23
CA GLY A 219 -7.39 8.28 -9.83
C GLY A 219 -7.71 6.81 -10.09
N MET A 220 -6.73 6.03 -10.57
CA MET A 220 -6.87 4.60 -10.77
C MET A 220 -7.09 3.85 -9.44
N VAL A 221 -6.39 4.24 -8.37
CA VAL A 221 -6.59 3.69 -7.01
C VAL A 221 -8.00 4.00 -6.51
N THR A 222 -8.49 5.22 -6.71
CA THR A 222 -9.88 5.61 -6.37
C THR A 222 -10.90 4.76 -7.12
N GLY A 223 -10.73 4.59 -8.43
CA GLY A 223 -11.59 3.73 -9.25
C GLY A 223 -11.56 2.27 -8.82
N LEU A 224 -10.37 1.76 -8.51
CA LEU A 224 -10.19 0.39 -8.03
C LEU A 224 -10.96 0.15 -6.73
N THR A 225 -10.79 1.03 -5.73
CA THR A 225 -11.49 0.88 -4.43
C THR A 225 -13.00 1.06 -4.58
N PHE A 226 -13.42 1.97 -5.46
CA PHE A 226 -14.84 2.12 -5.80
C PHE A 226 -15.45 0.81 -6.31
N VAL A 227 -14.76 0.11 -7.23
CA VAL A 227 -15.19 -1.19 -7.78
C VAL A 227 -15.23 -2.25 -6.68
N LEU A 228 -14.20 -2.33 -5.84
CA LEU A 228 -14.12 -3.32 -4.76
C LEU A 228 -15.28 -3.15 -3.77
N THR A 229 -15.51 -1.93 -3.29
CA THR A 229 -16.60 -1.66 -2.33
C THR A 229 -17.98 -1.84 -2.95
N THR A 230 -18.16 -1.44 -4.23
CA THR A 230 -19.43 -1.66 -4.95
C THR A 230 -19.69 -3.16 -5.15
N THR A 231 -18.64 -3.95 -5.46
CA THR A 231 -18.75 -5.41 -5.60
C THR A 231 -19.23 -6.05 -4.31
N GLU A 232 -18.67 -5.65 -3.16
CA GLU A 232 -19.09 -6.12 -1.85
C GLU A 232 -20.57 -5.80 -1.58
N LEU A 233 -20.99 -4.55 -1.82
CA LEU A 233 -22.38 -4.12 -1.66
C LEU A 233 -23.33 -4.87 -2.59
N ALA A 234 -22.94 -5.10 -3.84
CA ALA A 234 -23.76 -5.82 -4.82
C ALA A 234 -23.92 -7.31 -4.43
N VAL A 235 -22.87 -7.95 -3.92
CA VAL A 235 -22.94 -9.33 -3.39
C VAL A 235 -23.93 -9.41 -2.24
N VAL A 236 -23.84 -8.47 -1.28
CA VAL A 236 -24.74 -8.42 -0.12
C VAL A 236 -26.19 -8.16 -0.55
N ALA A 237 -26.41 -7.31 -1.56
CA ALA A 237 -27.75 -7.03 -2.08
C ALA A 237 -28.36 -8.20 -2.90
N MET A 238 -27.50 -9.05 -3.50
CA MET A 238 -27.93 -10.16 -4.37
C MET A 238 -28.29 -11.43 -3.60
N LEU A 239 -27.73 -11.62 -2.42
CA LEU A 239 -27.78 -12.87 -1.66
C LEU A 239 -28.39 -12.69 -0.28
N LYS A 240 -28.84 -13.81 0.32
CA LYS A 240 -29.21 -13.86 1.73
C LYS A 240 -27.96 -13.65 2.60
N ALA A 241 -28.13 -13.11 3.80
CA ALA A 241 -27.02 -12.72 4.67
C ALA A 241 -25.95 -13.82 4.91
N GLY A 242 -26.37 -15.08 5.09
CA GLY A 242 -25.44 -16.19 5.28
C GLY A 242 -24.61 -16.51 4.03
N ASP A 243 -25.26 -16.56 2.87
CA ASP A 243 -24.60 -16.84 1.59
C ASP A 243 -23.69 -15.67 1.16
N ALA A 244 -24.14 -14.44 1.41
CA ALA A 244 -23.35 -13.22 1.13
C ALA A 244 -22.03 -13.22 1.90
N GLY A 245 -22.06 -13.56 3.20
CA GLY A 245 -20.85 -13.66 4.01
C GLY A 245 -19.86 -14.70 3.48
N LEU A 246 -20.37 -15.86 3.03
CA LEU A 246 -19.54 -16.92 2.44
C LEU A 246 -18.90 -16.47 1.12
N VAL A 247 -19.67 -15.83 0.24
CA VAL A 247 -19.16 -15.33 -1.07
C VAL A 247 -18.10 -14.27 -0.86
N VAL A 248 -18.30 -13.31 0.06
CA VAL A 248 -17.29 -12.30 0.39
C VAL A 248 -16.03 -12.94 0.99
N ALA A 249 -16.19 -13.91 1.89
CA ALA A 249 -15.04 -14.64 2.46
C ALA A 249 -14.23 -15.40 1.39
N LEU A 250 -14.91 -16.06 0.45
CA LEU A 250 -14.25 -16.72 -0.69
C LEU A 250 -13.57 -15.72 -1.62
N TRP A 251 -14.19 -14.57 -1.87
CA TRP A 251 -13.59 -13.50 -2.66
C TRP A 251 -12.32 -12.96 -2.02
N CYS A 252 -12.30 -12.74 -0.70
CA CYS A 252 -11.09 -12.42 0.04
C CYS A 252 -10.03 -13.54 -0.05
N ALA A 253 -10.44 -14.81 0.00
CA ALA A 253 -9.52 -15.94 -0.18
C ALA A 253 -8.90 -15.95 -1.58
N TYR A 254 -9.66 -15.63 -2.64
CA TYR A 254 -9.12 -15.46 -3.99
C TYR A 254 -8.10 -14.31 -4.04
N SER A 255 -8.37 -13.20 -3.37
CA SER A 255 -7.43 -12.07 -3.26
C SER A 255 -6.12 -12.50 -2.60
N LEU A 256 -6.18 -13.26 -1.51
CA LEU A 256 -4.99 -13.81 -0.83
C LEU A 256 -4.18 -14.73 -1.75
N VAL A 257 -4.85 -15.64 -2.47
CA VAL A 257 -4.18 -16.54 -3.45
C VAL A 257 -3.55 -15.73 -4.57
N GLY A 258 -4.28 -14.77 -5.13
CA GLY A 258 -3.77 -13.87 -6.17
C GLY A 258 -2.55 -13.07 -5.72
N GLY A 259 -2.59 -12.52 -4.51
CA GLY A 259 -1.47 -11.81 -3.89
C GLY A 259 -0.26 -12.71 -3.70
N PHE A 260 -0.47 -13.92 -3.22
CA PHE A 260 0.59 -14.92 -3.07
C PHE A 260 1.23 -15.29 -4.42
N VAL A 261 0.43 -15.58 -5.43
CA VAL A 261 0.94 -15.90 -6.79
C VAL A 261 1.71 -14.71 -7.36
N TYR A 262 1.13 -13.50 -7.27
CA TYR A 262 1.75 -12.27 -7.79
C TYR A 262 3.09 -11.96 -7.13
N GLY A 263 3.18 -12.06 -5.81
CA GLY A 263 4.42 -11.82 -5.08
C GLY A 263 5.54 -12.82 -5.41
N GLY A 264 5.19 -14.01 -5.90
CA GLY A 264 6.11 -15.04 -6.38
C GLY A 264 6.57 -14.87 -7.84
N LEU A 265 5.95 -13.99 -8.64
CA LEU A 265 6.30 -13.79 -10.04
C LEU A 265 7.69 -13.17 -10.21
N PRO A 266 8.44 -13.53 -11.26
CA PRO A 266 9.77 -12.98 -11.52
C PRO A 266 9.77 -11.50 -11.91
N ARG A 267 8.67 -11.00 -12.46
CA ARG A 267 8.49 -9.60 -12.87
C ARG A 267 7.11 -9.12 -12.46
N GLY A 268 7.03 -7.89 -11.91
CA GLY A 268 5.76 -7.23 -11.61
C GLY A 268 4.99 -6.92 -12.89
N LEU A 269 3.67 -7.12 -12.84
CA LEU A 269 2.78 -6.72 -13.91
C LEU A 269 2.45 -5.22 -13.78
N SER A 270 2.08 -4.61 -14.89
CA SER A 270 1.67 -3.20 -14.90
C SER A 270 0.44 -2.98 -14.00
N PRO A 271 0.44 -1.94 -13.13
CA PRO A 271 -0.73 -1.62 -12.32
C PRO A 271 -1.97 -1.31 -13.17
N VAL A 272 -1.80 -0.77 -14.38
CA VAL A 272 -2.93 -0.54 -15.31
C VAL A 272 -3.51 -1.87 -15.81
N LEU A 273 -2.67 -2.85 -16.10
CA LEU A 273 -3.14 -4.17 -16.54
C LEU A 273 -3.92 -4.88 -15.43
N LEU A 274 -3.42 -4.81 -14.21
CA LEU A 274 -4.04 -5.47 -13.06
C LEU A 274 -5.34 -4.78 -12.62
N ALA A 275 -5.31 -3.45 -12.44
CA ALA A 275 -6.50 -2.69 -12.07
C ALA A 275 -7.54 -2.65 -13.19
N GLY A 276 -7.12 -2.42 -14.44
CA GLY A 276 -8.00 -2.46 -15.60
C GLY A 276 -8.60 -3.85 -15.84
N GLY A 277 -7.79 -4.90 -15.68
CA GLY A 277 -8.25 -6.29 -15.75
C GLY A 277 -9.30 -6.62 -14.69
N LEU A 278 -9.06 -6.22 -13.43
CA LEU A 278 -10.04 -6.38 -12.35
C LEU A 278 -11.35 -5.67 -12.70
N CYS A 279 -11.30 -4.40 -13.08
CA CYS A 279 -12.48 -3.64 -13.45
C CYS A 279 -13.24 -4.27 -14.63
N ALA A 280 -12.53 -4.69 -15.69
CA ALA A 280 -13.12 -5.34 -16.85
C ALA A 280 -13.79 -6.68 -16.51
N LEU A 281 -13.14 -7.50 -15.68
CA LEU A 281 -13.66 -8.80 -15.25
C LEU A 281 -14.84 -8.67 -14.27
N THR A 282 -15.00 -7.53 -13.61
CA THR A 282 -16.16 -7.25 -12.75
C THR A 282 -17.42 -6.94 -13.56
N VAL A 283 -17.29 -6.35 -14.76
CA VAL A 283 -18.44 -5.97 -15.62
C VAL A 283 -19.42 -7.14 -15.86
N PRO A 284 -18.99 -8.33 -16.30
CA PRO A 284 -19.88 -9.44 -16.61
C PRO A 284 -20.43 -10.18 -15.40
N VAL A 285 -19.92 -9.93 -14.18
CA VAL A 285 -20.30 -10.70 -12.97
C VAL A 285 -21.81 -10.66 -12.73
N GLY A 286 -22.44 -9.53 -12.95
CA GLY A 286 -23.90 -9.37 -12.77
C GLY A 286 -24.78 -10.12 -13.77
N LEU A 287 -24.21 -10.63 -14.86
CA LEU A 287 -24.94 -11.41 -15.87
C LEU A 287 -25.13 -12.87 -15.43
N VAL A 288 -24.42 -13.30 -14.40
CA VAL A 288 -24.51 -14.67 -13.89
C VAL A 288 -25.76 -14.84 -13.07
N GLY A 289 -26.73 -15.57 -13.62
CA GLY A 289 -27.92 -16.02 -12.90
C GLY A 289 -27.65 -17.33 -12.17
N GLY A 290 -28.41 -17.60 -11.09
CA GLY A 290 -28.32 -18.87 -10.35
C GLY A 290 -27.97 -18.68 -8.88
N GLY A 291 -27.53 -19.76 -8.23
CA GLY A 291 -27.20 -19.77 -6.80
C GLY A 291 -25.87 -19.06 -6.48
N TRP A 292 -25.60 -18.90 -5.18
CA TRP A 292 -24.39 -18.24 -4.65
C TRP A 292 -23.06 -18.80 -5.21
N TRP A 293 -23.02 -20.07 -5.53
CA TRP A 293 -21.80 -20.73 -6.03
C TRP A 293 -21.41 -20.29 -7.46
N TRP A 294 -22.41 -19.96 -8.33
CA TRP A 294 -22.14 -19.37 -9.64
C TRP A 294 -21.50 -17.98 -9.51
N LEU A 295 -21.98 -17.21 -8.53
CA LEU A 295 -21.39 -15.90 -8.23
C LEU A 295 -19.95 -16.04 -7.71
N CYS A 296 -19.64 -17.07 -6.91
CA CYS A 296 -18.26 -17.37 -6.52
C CYS A 296 -17.36 -17.63 -7.72
N LEU A 297 -17.84 -18.42 -8.70
CA LEU A 297 -17.06 -18.67 -9.92
C LEU A 297 -16.88 -17.40 -10.76
N ALA A 298 -17.90 -16.57 -10.89
CA ALA A 298 -17.83 -15.31 -11.62
C ALA A 298 -16.87 -14.29 -10.98
N LEU A 299 -16.80 -14.27 -9.66
CA LEU A 299 -15.91 -13.40 -8.89
C LEU A 299 -14.47 -13.89 -8.80
N LEU A 300 -14.20 -15.18 -9.13
CA LEU A 300 -12.86 -15.75 -9.01
C LEU A 300 -11.80 -14.98 -9.82
N PRO A 301 -12.01 -14.66 -11.11
CA PRO A 301 -10.98 -13.95 -11.89
C PRO A 301 -10.70 -12.54 -11.36
N SER A 302 -11.74 -11.78 -11.00
CA SER A 302 -11.58 -10.43 -10.43
C SER A 302 -10.97 -10.50 -9.02
N GLY A 303 -11.38 -11.46 -8.20
CA GLY A 303 -10.85 -11.69 -6.85
C GLY A 303 -9.35 -11.97 -6.85
N LEU A 304 -8.87 -12.82 -7.76
CA LEU A 304 -7.45 -13.10 -7.91
C LEU A 304 -6.60 -11.86 -8.25
N LEU A 305 -7.21 -10.80 -8.79
CA LEU A 305 -6.52 -9.56 -9.14
C LEU A 305 -6.56 -8.50 -8.05
N CYS A 306 -7.35 -8.64 -6.96
CA CYS A 306 -7.51 -7.61 -5.93
C CYS A 306 -6.18 -7.23 -5.26
N ALA A 307 -5.54 -8.15 -4.55
CA ALA A 307 -4.28 -7.89 -3.88
C ALA A 307 -3.14 -7.54 -4.86
N PRO A 308 -2.99 -8.21 -6.02
CA PRO A 308 -2.04 -7.80 -7.05
C PRO A 308 -2.23 -6.37 -7.54
N ALA A 309 -3.48 -5.95 -7.82
CA ALA A 309 -3.77 -4.61 -8.27
C ALA A 309 -3.37 -3.56 -7.21
N LEU A 310 -3.79 -3.76 -5.96
CA LEU A 310 -3.45 -2.85 -4.86
C LEU A 310 -1.94 -2.79 -4.61
N SER A 311 -1.24 -3.93 -4.52
CA SER A 311 0.20 -3.96 -4.27
C SER A 311 1.01 -3.34 -5.41
N SER A 312 0.59 -3.52 -6.66
CA SER A 312 1.26 -2.92 -7.82
C SER A 312 1.13 -1.39 -7.86
N THR A 313 -0.01 -0.83 -7.37
CA THR A 313 -0.17 0.62 -7.26
C THR A 313 0.76 1.22 -6.21
N VAL A 314 0.94 0.54 -5.07
CA VAL A 314 1.89 0.94 -4.03
C VAL A 314 3.32 0.95 -4.55
N ASP A 315 3.74 -0.12 -5.23
CA ASP A 315 5.07 -0.22 -5.85
C ASP A 315 5.27 0.88 -6.92
N ALA A 316 4.24 1.16 -7.72
CA ALA A 316 4.27 2.21 -8.73
C ALA A 316 4.42 3.62 -8.12
N VAL A 317 3.81 3.90 -6.97
CA VAL A 317 4.01 5.17 -6.23
C VAL A 317 5.44 5.24 -5.73
N ASN A 318 5.93 4.21 -5.04
CA ASN A 318 7.27 4.19 -4.46
C ASN A 318 8.38 4.37 -5.50
N ARG A 319 8.19 3.85 -6.71
CA ARG A 319 9.18 4.04 -7.81
C ARG A 319 9.19 5.45 -8.41
N ARG A 320 8.12 6.23 -8.25
CA ARG A 320 7.97 7.56 -8.88
C ARG A 320 8.21 8.71 -7.93
N VAL A 321 8.36 8.44 -6.64
CA VAL A 321 8.45 9.47 -5.59
C VAL A 321 9.79 9.36 -4.88
N PRO A 322 10.51 10.51 -4.66
CA PRO A 322 11.72 10.51 -3.86
C PRO A 322 11.45 10.04 -2.43
N ALA A 323 12.45 9.47 -1.77
CA ALA A 323 12.36 8.96 -0.41
C ALA A 323 11.85 10.02 0.59
N ALA A 324 12.30 11.27 0.41
CA ALA A 324 11.92 12.42 1.25
C ALA A 324 10.42 12.81 1.20
N ALA A 325 9.66 12.33 0.19
CA ALA A 325 8.24 12.62 0.02
C ALA A 325 7.36 11.36 0.00
N ARG A 326 7.94 10.19 0.31
CA ARG A 326 7.27 8.89 0.20
C ARG A 326 6.10 8.75 1.18
N GLY A 327 6.24 9.26 2.40
CA GLY A 327 5.16 9.24 3.40
C GLY A 327 3.97 10.09 2.97
N GLU A 328 4.20 11.30 2.45
CA GLU A 328 3.15 12.15 1.90
C GLU A 328 2.45 11.48 0.70
N ALA A 329 3.21 10.87 -0.21
CA ALA A 329 2.67 10.16 -1.35
C ALA A 329 1.85 8.91 -0.95
N MET A 330 2.29 8.17 0.06
CA MET A 330 1.52 7.06 0.64
C MET A 330 0.26 7.56 1.35
N GLY A 331 0.32 8.74 1.98
CA GLY A 331 -0.86 9.42 2.50
C GLY A 331 -1.88 9.76 1.42
N LEU A 332 -1.45 10.33 0.28
CA LEU A 332 -2.31 10.61 -0.88
C LEU A 332 -2.88 9.32 -1.49
N HIS A 333 -2.08 8.24 -1.54
CA HIS A 333 -2.57 6.92 -1.94
C HIS A 333 -3.68 6.43 -1.00
N GLY A 334 -3.50 6.57 0.33
CA GLY A 334 -4.52 6.28 1.33
C GLY A 334 -5.79 7.12 1.15
N THR A 335 -5.64 8.42 0.90
CA THR A 335 -6.77 9.32 0.56
C THR A 335 -7.54 8.81 -0.65
N SER A 336 -6.84 8.37 -1.70
CA SER A 336 -7.47 7.83 -2.92
C SER A 336 -8.28 6.57 -2.64
N LEU A 337 -7.77 5.66 -1.80
CA LEU A 337 -8.50 4.49 -1.33
C LEU A 337 -9.78 4.90 -0.57
N THR A 338 -9.66 5.86 0.34
CA THR A 338 -10.78 6.35 1.16
C THR A 338 -11.85 7.01 0.30
N ILE A 339 -11.48 7.85 -0.67
CA ILE A 339 -12.42 8.52 -1.58
C ILE A 339 -13.19 7.49 -2.40
N GLY A 340 -12.50 6.47 -2.96
CA GLY A 340 -13.15 5.42 -3.74
C GLY A 340 -14.20 4.66 -2.93
N GLY A 341 -13.86 4.25 -1.71
CA GLY A 341 -14.80 3.58 -0.80
C GLY A 341 -15.97 4.48 -0.37
N ALA A 342 -15.69 5.75 -0.07
CA ALA A 342 -16.74 6.71 0.34
C ALA A 342 -17.75 7.02 -0.79
N LEU A 343 -17.30 7.09 -2.03
CA LEU A 343 -18.16 7.28 -3.18
C LEU A 343 -18.99 6.05 -3.53
N ALA A 344 -18.48 4.86 -3.24
CA ALA A 344 -19.14 3.61 -3.58
C ALA A 344 -20.50 3.47 -2.89
N GLY A 345 -20.60 3.79 -1.59
CA GLY A 345 -21.85 3.65 -0.84
C GLY A 345 -23.06 4.33 -1.50
N PRO A 346 -23.06 5.66 -1.64
CA PRO A 346 -24.20 6.37 -2.21
C PRO A 346 -24.42 6.08 -3.69
N ILE A 347 -23.37 5.94 -4.50
CA ILE A 347 -23.50 5.70 -5.94
C ILE A 347 -23.99 4.28 -6.20
N ALA A 348 -23.35 3.28 -5.57
CA ALA A 348 -23.77 1.90 -5.73
C ALA A 348 -25.16 1.65 -5.14
N GLY A 349 -25.47 2.24 -3.97
CA GLY A 349 -26.80 2.16 -3.36
C GLY A 349 -27.89 2.69 -4.31
N GLY A 350 -27.70 3.87 -4.91
CA GLY A 350 -28.62 4.41 -5.89
C GLY A 350 -28.80 3.53 -7.14
N ILE A 351 -27.73 2.88 -7.62
CA ILE A 351 -27.81 1.94 -8.74
C ILE A 351 -28.53 0.66 -8.34
N LEU A 352 -28.24 0.15 -7.15
CA LEU A 352 -28.88 -1.06 -6.60
C LEU A 352 -30.40 -0.87 -6.46
N ASP A 353 -30.83 0.27 -5.92
CA ASP A 353 -32.24 0.60 -5.70
C ASP A 353 -32.99 0.82 -7.04
N ALA A 354 -32.35 1.45 -8.02
CA ALA A 354 -32.99 1.77 -9.31
C ALA A 354 -32.96 0.63 -10.33
N HIS A 355 -31.86 -0.14 -10.38
CA HIS A 355 -31.59 -1.06 -11.49
C HIS A 355 -31.17 -2.47 -11.03
N GLY A 356 -30.91 -2.65 -9.74
CA GLY A 356 -30.53 -3.93 -9.14
C GLY A 356 -29.01 -4.27 -9.22
N PRO A 357 -28.63 -5.42 -8.63
CA PRO A 357 -27.21 -5.77 -8.42
C PRO A 357 -26.40 -5.98 -9.70
N ALA A 358 -27.01 -6.50 -10.76
CA ALA A 358 -26.36 -6.72 -12.05
C ALA A 358 -25.78 -5.42 -12.63
N TRP A 359 -26.56 -4.34 -12.55
CA TRP A 359 -26.15 -3.03 -13.01
C TRP A 359 -25.08 -2.40 -12.11
N ALA A 360 -25.07 -2.70 -10.81
CA ALA A 360 -24.05 -2.23 -9.90
C ALA A 360 -22.67 -2.81 -10.25
N PHE A 361 -22.56 -4.10 -10.57
CA PHE A 361 -21.33 -4.72 -11.07
C PHE A 361 -20.88 -4.07 -12.39
N ALA A 362 -21.78 -3.98 -13.37
CA ALA A 362 -21.45 -3.46 -14.70
C ALA A 362 -21.02 -1.98 -14.64
N ALA A 363 -21.83 -1.13 -14.00
CA ALA A 363 -21.55 0.29 -13.89
C ALA A 363 -20.27 0.59 -13.12
N SER A 364 -20.02 -0.13 -12.01
CA SER A 364 -18.78 0.06 -11.25
C SER A 364 -17.56 -0.38 -12.04
N GLY A 365 -17.61 -1.54 -12.70
CA GLY A 365 -16.53 -2.03 -13.55
C GLY A 365 -16.18 -1.04 -14.66
N VAL A 366 -17.20 -0.50 -15.37
CA VAL A 366 -17.01 0.54 -16.40
C VAL A 366 -16.45 1.82 -15.79
N ALA A 367 -17.00 2.30 -14.67
CA ALA A 367 -16.51 3.51 -13.99
C ALA A 367 -15.04 3.35 -13.54
N GLY A 368 -14.64 2.17 -13.04
CA GLY A 368 -13.26 1.88 -12.67
C GLY A 368 -12.30 1.80 -13.85
N LEU A 369 -12.78 1.45 -15.06
CA LEU A 369 -11.96 1.45 -16.27
C LEU A 369 -11.59 2.86 -16.73
N VAL A 370 -12.43 3.87 -16.49
CA VAL A 370 -12.18 5.25 -16.92
C VAL A 370 -10.83 5.78 -16.42
N PRO A 371 -10.53 5.80 -15.12
CA PRO A 371 -9.23 6.26 -14.64
C PRO A 371 -8.07 5.36 -15.08
N ALA A 372 -8.28 4.07 -15.30
CA ALA A 372 -7.26 3.17 -15.85
C ALA A 372 -6.90 3.54 -17.29
N VAL A 373 -7.89 3.86 -18.13
CA VAL A 373 -7.69 4.34 -19.50
C VAL A 373 -6.99 5.71 -19.51
N ILE A 374 -7.40 6.63 -18.63
CA ILE A 374 -6.75 7.94 -18.46
C ILE A 374 -5.26 7.73 -18.09
N ALA A 375 -4.97 6.80 -17.18
CA ALA A 375 -3.58 6.49 -16.79
C ALA A 375 -2.76 5.98 -17.98
N VAL A 376 -3.32 5.12 -18.85
CA VAL A 376 -2.66 4.68 -20.08
C VAL A 376 -2.33 5.88 -20.97
N LEU A 377 -3.28 6.75 -21.22
CA LEU A 377 -3.11 7.92 -22.10
C LEU A 377 -2.06 8.89 -21.57
N VAL A 378 -2.10 9.16 -20.25
CA VAL A 378 -1.12 10.04 -19.58
C VAL A 378 0.28 9.43 -19.63
N TRP A 379 0.41 8.13 -19.35
CA TRP A 379 1.72 7.46 -19.31
C TRP A 379 2.34 7.27 -20.68
N ARG A 380 1.52 7.10 -21.72
CA ARG A 380 2.02 7.09 -23.11
C ARG A 380 2.58 8.44 -23.56
N ARG A 381 2.10 9.55 -22.99
CA ARG A 381 2.52 10.92 -23.34
C ARG A 381 3.71 11.42 -22.48
N ALA A 382 3.94 10.83 -21.32
CA ALA A 382 5.03 11.20 -20.43
C ALA A 382 6.15 10.15 -20.52
N PRO A 383 7.30 10.44 -21.16
CA PRO A 383 8.45 9.58 -21.05
C PRO A 383 8.85 9.44 -19.58
N VAL A 384 9.16 8.22 -19.16
CA VAL A 384 9.60 7.90 -17.80
C VAL A 384 10.94 8.58 -17.55
N SER A 385 10.92 9.80 -17.04
CA SER A 385 12.11 10.41 -16.46
C SER A 385 12.29 9.80 -15.07
N VAL A 386 13.19 8.85 -14.96
CA VAL A 386 13.67 8.35 -13.66
C VAL A 386 14.40 9.51 -12.99
N PRO A 387 13.98 10.00 -11.81
CA PRO A 387 14.77 10.99 -11.07
C PRO A 387 16.10 10.33 -10.69
N GLY A 388 17.22 10.88 -11.18
CA GLY A 388 18.56 10.36 -10.92
C GLY A 388 19.27 9.65 -12.07
N ALA A 389 18.64 9.44 -13.22
CA ALA A 389 19.35 9.08 -14.45
C ALA A 389 19.91 10.36 -15.04
N THR A 390 21.20 10.65 -14.81
CA THR A 390 21.98 11.58 -15.63
C THR A 390 21.76 11.19 -17.08
N ALA A 391 21.27 12.14 -17.89
CA ALA A 391 21.13 11.94 -19.32
C ALA A 391 22.50 11.52 -19.90
N PRO A 392 22.56 10.45 -20.71
CA PRO A 392 23.79 10.17 -21.43
C PRO A 392 23.95 11.28 -22.48
N GLY A 393 24.79 12.29 -22.18
CA GLY A 393 25.04 13.40 -23.10
C GLY A 393 25.36 14.75 -22.50
N ALA A 394 25.39 14.91 -21.16
CA ALA A 394 25.99 16.11 -20.56
C ALA A 394 27.48 15.91 -20.38
N MET A 395 28.18 15.79 -21.48
CA MET A 395 29.64 15.92 -21.55
C MET A 395 29.96 17.37 -21.34
N PHE A 396 30.88 17.64 -20.45
CA PHE A 396 31.41 18.92 -19.98
C PHE A 396 31.57 19.97 -21.09
N PRO A 397 31.14 21.23 -20.93
CA PRO A 397 31.62 22.29 -21.77
C PRO A 397 32.97 22.73 -21.23
N GLY A 398 34.02 22.48 -22.00
CA GLY A 398 35.33 23.13 -21.79
C GLY A 398 36.48 22.22 -21.35
N ALA A 399 36.86 21.27 -22.21
CA ALA A 399 38.28 20.86 -22.31
C ALA A 399 38.60 20.81 -23.79
N ALA A 400 39.23 21.87 -24.28
CA ALA A 400 39.90 21.85 -25.58
C ALA A 400 41.00 20.80 -25.52
N LEU A 401 40.86 19.76 -26.36
CA LEU A 401 41.94 18.82 -26.62
C LEU A 401 43.04 19.56 -27.41
N PRO A 402 44.32 19.46 -27.03
CA PRO A 402 45.40 19.93 -27.89
C PRO A 402 45.48 19.07 -29.14
N GLU A 403 45.54 19.72 -30.27
CA GLU A 403 45.75 19.20 -31.61
C GLU A 403 47.03 18.36 -31.62
N ALA A 404 46.93 17.04 -31.63
CA ALA A 404 48.05 16.15 -31.81
C ALA A 404 48.32 16.00 -33.31
N ALA A 405 49.48 16.53 -33.72
CA ALA A 405 50.06 16.43 -35.04
C ALA A 405 50.13 14.98 -35.52
N VAL A 406 49.71 14.79 -36.75
CA VAL A 406 49.87 13.58 -37.55
C VAL A 406 51.33 13.45 -37.95
N PRO A 407 52.07 12.37 -37.71
CA PRO A 407 53.29 12.08 -38.44
C PRO A 407 52.96 11.13 -39.62
N GLU A 408 53.49 11.59 -40.77
CA GLU A 408 53.49 10.88 -42.04
C GLU A 408 54.18 9.53 -41.97
N ALA A 409 53.68 8.64 -42.82
CA ALA A 409 54.20 7.30 -43.11
C ALA A 409 55.61 7.34 -43.71
N GLY A 410 56.45 6.38 -43.31
CA GLY A 410 57.62 6.05 -44.07
C GLY A 410 58.63 5.16 -43.34
N ALA A 411 58.80 3.97 -43.93
CA ALA A 411 59.99 3.11 -43.89
C ALA A 411 60.12 1.98 -42.84
N ALA A 412 59.81 0.79 -43.27
CA ALA A 412 60.66 -0.40 -43.44
C ALA A 412 61.35 -1.05 -42.23
N LEU A 413 60.95 -2.29 -42.05
CA LEU A 413 61.72 -3.52 -41.75
C LEU A 413 63.01 -3.40 -40.90
N GLU A 414 63.02 -4.14 -39.80
CA GLU A 414 64.03 -5.23 -39.61
C GLU A 414 63.69 -6.02 -38.32
N VAL A 415 63.60 -7.35 -38.48
CA VAL A 415 63.71 -8.36 -37.43
C VAL A 415 65.15 -8.85 -37.49
N PRO A 416 65.90 -9.08 -36.41
CA PRO A 416 66.06 -10.41 -35.87
C PRO A 416 66.25 -10.43 -34.34
N GLY A 417 65.94 -11.45 -33.67
CA GLY A 417 66.60 -12.67 -33.47
C GLY A 417 66.64 -13.05 -31.99
N ALA A 418 66.23 -14.23 -31.75
CA ALA A 418 66.29 -15.12 -30.60
C ALA A 418 67.40 -14.91 -29.55
N GLY A 419 67.10 -15.30 -28.32
CA GLY A 419 68.15 -15.84 -27.45
C GLY A 419 67.94 -15.67 -25.96
N GLY A 420 67.65 -16.78 -25.27
CA GLY A 420 68.23 -17.15 -24.01
C GLY A 420 67.50 -16.71 -22.74
N ALA A 421 66.75 -17.55 -22.13
CA ALA A 421 67.13 -18.63 -21.18
C ALA A 421 67.40 -18.17 -19.75
N VAL A 422 66.57 -18.63 -18.84
CA VAL A 422 66.79 -19.39 -17.63
C VAL A 422 67.23 -18.67 -16.33
N ALA A 423 66.62 -19.15 -15.28
CA ALA A 423 66.99 -19.18 -13.84
C ALA A 423 66.46 -18.00 -13.00
N GLY A 424 65.89 -18.20 -11.88
CA GLY A 424 65.71 -19.26 -10.88
C GLY A 424 64.74 -18.71 -9.87
N ALA A 425 63.74 -19.36 -9.34
CA ALA A 425 63.79 -20.34 -8.29
C ALA A 425 64.28 -19.82 -6.92
N GLU A 426 63.39 -20.03 -5.97
CA GLU A 426 63.65 -20.19 -4.55
C GLU A 426 63.76 -18.95 -3.65
N ALA A 427 62.80 -18.88 -2.72
CA ALA A 427 62.87 -19.10 -1.27
C ALA A 427 61.52 -18.68 -0.69
N ALA A 428 60.56 -19.48 -0.37
CA ALA A 428 60.48 -20.56 0.63
C ALA A 428 60.82 -20.08 2.04
N ALA A 429 59.76 -20.08 2.83
CA ALA A 429 59.64 -20.62 4.18
C ALA A 429 60.34 -19.92 5.33
N SER A 430 59.53 -19.85 6.33
CA SER A 430 59.71 -19.89 7.78
C SER A 430 59.52 -18.57 8.48
N LEU A 431 58.62 -18.46 9.40
CA LEU A 431 58.74 -18.98 10.76
C LEU A 431 57.36 -19.01 11.45
N ARG A 432 57.13 -20.16 11.98
CA ARG A 432 56.17 -20.53 13.00
C ARG A 432 56.50 -19.89 14.34
N ALA A 433 55.42 -19.75 15.12
CA ALA A 433 55.29 -20.11 16.53
C ALA A 433 55.97 -19.22 17.58
N SER A 434 55.19 -18.75 18.49
CA SER A 434 55.22 -19.11 19.92
C SER A 434 54.06 -18.35 20.61
N ASP A 435 53.20 -19.16 21.22
CA ASP A 435 52.92 -19.28 22.65
C ASP A 435 52.29 -18.04 23.28
N GLY A 436 51.06 -18.09 23.74
CA GLY A 436 50.62 -18.85 24.87
C GLY A 436 50.37 -17.92 26.06
N GLU A 437 49.15 -17.65 26.30
CA GLU A 437 48.43 -17.71 27.60
C GLU A 437 46.96 -17.31 27.40
#